data_ca3a93b9b74281f5cbee3793bc9d71e4
#
_entry.id   ca3a93b9b74281f5cbee3793bc9d71e4
#
_cell.length_a   1.000
_cell.length_b   1.000
_cell.length_c   1.000
_cell.angle_alpha   90.00
_cell.angle_beta   90.00
_cell.angle_gamma   90.00
#
_symmetry.space_group_name_H-M   'P 1'
#
loop_
_entity.id
_entity.type
_entity.pdbx_description
1 polymer ?
#
loop_
_entity_poly.entity_id
_entity_poly.type
_entity_poly.pdbx_seq_one_letter_code
_entity_poly.pdbx_strand_id
1 'polypeptide(L)'
;YTVKLKVPYEQNVHDGKVDIQLTLQNVSTKSNTETLSFDIKRPHFNNLQFVSADGVKYDMTEKSDFVYQAVLPSSKKTFKGYFATKDGKFVFGSSTGKDISLGETGNFNFTSENMSDVVVTFDAKNYTAGPTDVLPVTILDFADSDAGKTWVGDIKQGATCNLTINGNNLPDDWYYDSDWFQKEEDGSYTFKAITGRYTVQADFTHKSFRIWTMNGSEPMSLNGDGTGALWIIGNEGVNKPTWEAVNHGWWTGVDSDVCLTPIKDKVYQVTLTVGKQLRATDVNFKF
;
A
#
# COMPACT_ATOMS: atom_id res chain seq x y z
N TYR A 1 -37.56 17.83 -36.20
CA TYR A 1 -36.14 17.52 -36.33
C TYR A 1 -35.68 16.74 -35.10
N THR A 2 -34.87 15.68 -35.34
CA THR A 2 -34.27 14.91 -34.24
C THR A 2 -32.77 15.18 -34.24
N VAL A 3 -32.25 15.61 -33.10
CA VAL A 3 -30.81 15.79 -32.89
C VAL A 3 -30.32 14.66 -32.00
N LYS A 4 -29.30 13.94 -32.43
CA LYS A 4 -28.64 12.91 -31.66
C LYS A 4 -27.32 13.47 -31.12
N LEU A 5 -27.15 13.46 -29.81
CA LEU A 5 -25.93 13.87 -29.17
C LEU A 5 -25.27 12.63 -28.55
N LYS A 6 -23.94 12.58 -28.57
CA LYS A 6 -23.14 11.55 -27.94
C LYS A 6 -22.18 12.24 -27.00
N VAL A 7 -22.24 11.88 -25.74
CA VAL A 7 -21.24 12.29 -24.76
C VAL A 7 -20.02 11.38 -24.93
N PRO A 8 -18.84 11.95 -25.21
CA PRO A 8 -17.62 11.15 -25.34
C PRO A 8 -17.19 10.63 -23.96
N TYR A 9 -16.60 9.43 -23.94
CA TYR A 9 -15.88 8.92 -22.79
C TYR A 9 -14.42 9.38 -22.92
N GLU A 10 -14.11 10.50 -22.29
CA GLU A 10 -12.78 11.11 -22.38
C GLU A 10 -12.27 11.46 -20.97
N GLN A 11 -10.94 11.62 -20.84
CA GLN A 11 -10.28 11.89 -19.57
C GLN A 11 -10.84 13.11 -18.82
N ASN A 12 -11.20 14.16 -19.55
CA ASN A 12 -11.70 15.42 -19.00
C ASN A 12 -13.22 15.50 -18.84
N VAL A 13 -13.96 14.44 -19.18
CA VAL A 13 -15.41 14.37 -18.96
C VAL A 13 -15.67 13.79 -17.59
N HIS A 14 -16.12 14.62 -16.66
CA HIS A 14 -16.42 14.24 -15.29
C HIS A 14 -17.89 13.90 -15.09
N ASP A 15 -18.20 13.13 -14.05
CA ASP A 15 -19.56 12.95 -13.58
C ASP A 15 -20.17 14.28 -13.19
N GLY A 16 -21.43 14.47 -13.48
CA GLY A 16 -22.12 15.69 -13.13
C GLY A 16 -23.25 16.05 -14.07
N LYS A 17 -23.79 17.23 -13.90
CA LYS A 17 -24.87 17.78 -14.70
C LYS A 17 -24.32 18.54 -15.91
N VAL A 18 -24.85 18.24 -17.08
CA VAL A 18 -24.52 18.91 -18.34
C VAL A 18 -25.77 19.56 -18.88
N ASP A 19 -25.69 20.85 -19.17
CA ASP A 19 -26.74 21.62 -19.82
C ASP A 19 -26.39 21.83 -21.28
N ILE A 20 -27.31 21.44 -22.16
CA ILE A 20 -27.19 21.63 -23.61
C ILE A 20 -28.21 22.66 -24.03
N GLN A 21 -27.74 23.73 -24.63
CA GLN A 21 -28.59 24.78 -25.18
C GLN A 21 -28.80 24.58 -26.70
N LEU A 22 -30.03 24.41 -27.09
CA LEU A 22 -30.43 24.35 -28.50
C LEU A 22 -31.05 25.72 -28.86
N THR A 23 -30.39 26.44 -29.76
CA THR A 23 -30.91 27.71 -30.31
C THR A 23 -31.35 27.51 -31.74
N LEU A 24 -32.63 27.71 -32.00
CA LEU A 24 -33.19 27.75 -33.35
C LEU A 24 -33.29 29.21 -33.78
N GLN A 25 -32.63 29.54 -34.87
CA GLN A 25 -32.65 30.88 -35.44
C GLN A 25 -33.23 30.83 -36.85
N ASN A 26 -34.24 31.67 -37.11
CA ASN A 26 -34.74 31.81 -38.47
C ASN A 26 -34.13 33.06 -39.15
N VAL A 27 -34.33 33.16 -40.47
CA VAL A 27 -33.82 34.27 -41.28
C VAL A 27 -34.32 35.67 -40.84
N SER A 28 -35.33 35.79 -39.98
CA SER A 28 -35.93 37.04 -39.50
C SER A 28 -35.52 37.42 -38.07
N THR A 29 -34.44 36.88 -37.57
CA THR A 29 -33.81 37.24 -36.29
C THR A 29 -34.54 36.83 -35.00
N LYS A 30 -35.60 36.06 -35.06
CA LYS A 30 -36.20 35.47 -33.86
C LYS A 30 -35.47 34.17 -33.53
N SER A 31 -34.86 34.14 -32.34
CA SER A 31 -34.26 32.90 -31.80
C SER A 31 -35.14 32.36 -30.69
N ASN A 32 -35.26 31.04 -30.65
CA ASN A 32 -35.83 30.31 -29.53
C ASN A 32 -34.75 29.40 -28.99
N THR A 33 -34.49 29.49 -27.68
CA THR A 33 -33.46 28.70 -27.00
C THR A 33 -34.12 27.80 -25.96
N GLU A 34 -33.86 26.53 -26.08
CA GLU A 34 -34.25 25.49 -25.11
C GLU A 34 -33.02 24.96 -24.43
N THR A 35 -33.10 24.74 -23.14
CA THR A 35 -32.03 24.12 -22.34
C THR A 35 -32.47 22.73 -21.92
N LEU A 36 -31.64 21.73 -22.24
CA LEU A 36 -31.81 20.35 -21.83
C LEU A 36 -30.71 19.99 -20.85
N SER A 37 -31.09 19.50 -19.66
CA SER A 37 -30.15 19.11 -18.63
C SER A 37 -30.07 17.59 -18.52
N PHE A 38 -28.85 17.03 -18.43
CA PHE A 38 -28.60 15.60 -18.30
C PHE A 38 -27.61 15.35 -17.17
N ASP A 39 -27.83 14.26 -16.45
CA ASP A 39 -26.82 13.73 -15.56
C ASP A 39 -25.91 12.79 -16.33
N ILE A 40 -24.61 13.08 -16.34
CA ILE A 40 -23.58 12.23 -16.93
C ILE A 40 -22.93 11.44 -15.81
N LYS A 41 -22.79 10.14 -16.04
CA LYS A 41 -22.02 9.24 -15.17
C LYS A 41 -21.03 8.45 -16.00
N ARG A 42 -19.81 8.38 -15.53
CA ARG A 42 -18.77 7.55 -16.11
C ARG A 42 -19.08 6.08 -15.82
N PRO A 43 -19.06 5.17 -16.82
CA PRO A 43 -19.32 3.77 -16.59
C PRO A 43 -18.15 3.10 -15.85
N HIS A 44 -18.47 2.26 -14.87
CA HIS A 44 -17.55 1.28 -14.33
C HIS A 44 -17.48 0.05 -15.24
N PHE A 45 -16.30 -0.55 -15.35
CA PHE A 45 -16.08 -1.71 -16.21
C PHE A 45 -15.99 -2.99 -15.39
N ASN A 46 -16.96 -3.87 -15.49
CA ASN A 46 -16.92 -5.21 -14.91
C ASN A 46 -16.26 -6.25 -15.83
N ASN A 47 -15.84 -5.85 -17.01
CA ASN A 47 -15.34 -6.71 -18.07
C ASN A 47 -14.05 -6.18 -18.71
N LEU A 48 -13.27 -5.35 -18.00
CA LEU A 48 -12.01 -4.81 -18.48
C LEU A 48 -10.91 -5.87 -18.42
N GLN A 49 -10.02 -5.86 -19.41
CA GLN A 49 -8.87 -6.74 -19.52
C GLN A 49 -7.60 -5.95 -19.86
N PHE A 50 -6.48 -6.37 -19.34
CA PHE A 50 -5.18 -6.06 -19.93
C PHE A 50 -4.88 -7.09 -21.00
N VAL A 51 -4.61 -6.64 -22.21
CA VAL A 51 -4.26 -7.47 -23.37
C VAL A 51 -2.79 -7.25 -23.67
N SER A 52 -1.96 -8.27 -23.42
CA SER A 52 -0.53 -8.19 -23.66
C SER A 52 -0.21 -8.23 -25.17
N ALA A 53 0.97 -7.77 -25.56
CA ALA A 53 1.40 -7.70 -26.96
C ALA A 53 1.45 -9.08 -27.66
N ASP A 54 1.60 -10.17 -26.91
CA ASP A 54 1.51 -11.55 -27.38
C ASP A 54 0.07 -12.11 -27.41
N GLY A 55 -0.92 -11.26 -27.11
CA GLY A 55 -2.34 -11.58 -27.21
C GLY A 55 -2.94 -12.28 -25.98
N VAL A 56 -2.18 -12.47 -24.91
CA VAL A 56 -2.71 -13.03 -23.67
C VAL A 56 -3.58 -11.98 -22.97
N LYS A 57 -4.74 -12.41 -22.46
CA LYS A 57 -5.74 -11.55 -21.83
C LYS A 57 -5.81 -11.82 -20.33
N TYR A 58 -5.70 -10.78 -19.54
CA TYR A 58 -5.76 -10.82 -18.09
C TYR A 58 -6.96 -10.01 -17.61
N ASP A 59 -7.91 -10.67 -16.96
CA ASP A 59 -9.09 -9.98 -16.40
C ASP A 59 -8.66 -9.00 -15.33
N MET A 60 -9.22 -7.79 -15.36
CA MET A 60 -8.95 -6.75 -14.39
C MET A 60 -10.10 -6.63 -13.38
N THR A 61 -9.75 -6.40 -12.13
CA THR A 61 -10.68 -6.15 -11.04
C THR A 61 -10.58 -4.69 -10.61
N GLU A 62 -11.71 -4.03 -10.42
CA GLU A 62 -11.74 -2.69 -9.82
C GLU A 62 -11.38 -2.80 -8.34
N LYS A 63 -10.37 -2.07 -7.91
CA LYS A 63 -9.86 -2.04 -6.53
C LYS A 63 -10.26 -0.77 -5.78
N SER A 64 -10.41 0.32 -6.49
CA SER A 64 -10.96 1.58 -6.03
C SER A 64 -11.60 2.30 -7.20
N ASP A 65 -12.28 3.40 -6.97
CA ASP A 65 -13.06 4.15 -7.94
C ASP A 65 -12.29 4.38 -9.26
N PHE A 66 -12.69 3.70 -10.33
CA PHE A 66 -12.06 3.68 -11.67
C PHE A 66 -10.62 3.14 -11.75
N VAL A 67 -10.09 2.55 -10.68
CA VAL A 67 -8.74 1.96 -10.66
C VAL A 67 -8.85 0.44 -10.75
N TYR A 68 -8.31 -0.12 -11.82
CA TYR A 68 -8.39 -1.54 -12.16
C TYR A 68 -7.02 -2.19 -12.06
N GLN A 69 -6.99 -3.45 -11.63
CA GLN A 69 -5.76 -4.22 -11.50
C GLN A 69 -5.89 -5.61 -12.11
N ALA A 70 -4.83 -6.07 -12.75
CA ALA A 70 -4.62 -7.44 -13.15
C ALA A 70 -3.27 -7.95 -12.66
N VAL A 71 -3.21 -9.22 -12.25
CA VAL A 71 -1.96 -9.88 -11.88
C VAL A 71 -1.42 -10.62 -13.10
N LEU A 72 -0.19 -10.30 -13.48
CA LEU A 72 0.53 -10.97 -14.55
C LEU A 72 1.59 -11.89 -13.94
N PRO A 73 1.45 -13.22 -14.06
CA PRO A 73 2.50 -14.14 -13.67
C PRO A 73 3.71 -13.90 -14.57
N SER A 74 4.84 -13.53 -13.99
CA SER A 74 5.96 -13.20 -14.84
C SER A 74 7.34 -13.22 -14.20
N SER A 75 8.28 -13.76 -14.96
CA SER A 75 9.72 -13.55 -14.81
C SER A 75 10.25 -12.42 -15.73
N LYS A 76 9.37 -11.70 -16.44
CA LYS A 76 9.77 -10.64 -17.39
C LYS A 76 9.81 -9.29 -16.67
N LYS A 77 10.79 -8.47 -17.03
CA LYS A 77 10.90 -7.09 -16.53
C LYS A 77 10.15 -6.06 -17.37
N THR A 78 9.95 -6.31 -18.64
CA THR A 78 9.30 -5.37 -19.56
C THR A 78 8.02 -5.96 -20.12
N PHE A 79 6.97 -5.18 -20.07
CA PHE A 79 5.65 -5.54 -20.52
C PHE A 79 5.16 -4.56 -21.59
N LYS A 80 4.35 -5.07 -22.51
CA LYS A 80 3.69 -4.28 -23.54
C LYS A 80 2.26 -4.74 -23.67
N GLY A 81 1.33 -3.80 -23.82
CA GLY A 81 -0.07 -4.15 -23.99
C GLY A 81 -0.98 -2.94 -24.03
N TYR A 82 -2.26 -3.19 -24.01
CA TYR A 82 -3.33 -2.20 -23.97
C TYR A 82 -4.48 -2.71 -23.11
N PHE A 83 -5.41 -1.84 -22.77
CA PHE A 83 -6.61 -2.20 -22.00
C PHE A 83 -7.83 -2.22 -22.91
N ALA A 84 -8.70 -3.20 -22.74
CA ALA A 84 -9.94 -3.28 -23.51
C ALA A 84 -11.04 -3.95 -22.70
N THR A 85 -12.29 -3.53 -22.95
CA THR A 85 -13.45 -4.31 -22.50
C THR A 85 -13.59 -5.58 -23.34
N LYS A 86 -14.10 -6.66 -22.75
CA LYS A 86 -14.28 -7.96 -23.45
C LYS A 86 -15.13 -7.84 -24.73
N ASP A 87 -16.04 -6.89 -24.77
CA ASP A 87 -16.88 -6.59 -25.93
C ASP A 87 -16.22 -5.64 -26.96
N GLY A 88 -15.01 -5.17 -26.67
CA GLY A 88 -14.24 -4.28 -27.52
C GLY A 88 -14.80 -2.86 -27.70
N LYS A 89 -15.82 -2.48 -26.91
CA LYS A 89 -16.42 -1.13 -27.02
C LYS A 89 -15.50 -0.02 -26.53
N PHE A 90 -14.71 -0.32 -25.53
CA PHE A 90 -13.72 0.60 -25.00
C PHE A 90 -12.34 -0.03 -25.14
N VAL A 91 -11.44 0.70 -25.77
CA VAL A 91 -10.05 0.32 -25.94
C VAL A 91 -9.19 1.50 -25.52
N PHE A 92 -8.22 1.25 -24.68
CA PHE A 92 -7.28 2.24 -24.16
C PHE A 92 -5.86 1.75 -24.46
N GLY A 93 -5.22 2.36 -25.41
CA GLY A 93 -3.88 2.01 -25.84
C GLY A 93 -3.00 3.24 -25.99
N SER A 94 -1.85 3.06 -26.62
CA SER A 94 -0.87 4.13 -26.79
C SER A 94 -0.28 4.13 -28.19
N SER A 95 -0.34 5.27 -28.86
CA SER A 95 0.38 5.51 -30.12
C SER A 95 1.86 5.85 -29.90
N THR A 96 2.22 6.30 -28.69
CA THR A 96 3.59 6.72 -28.33
C THR A 96 4.35 5.66 -27.52
N GLY A 97 3.65 4.66 -27.00
CA GLY A 97 4.18 3.68 -26.04
C GLY A 97 4.21 4.18 -24.59
N LYS A 98 3.78 5.41 -24.33
CA LYS A 98 3.79 6.04 -22.99
C LYS A 98 2.42 6.58 -22.59
N ASP A 99 1.80 7.39 -23.42
CA ASP A 99 0.55 8.06 -23.10
C ASP A 99 -0.63 7.21 -23.56
N ILE A 100 -1.59 6.98 -22.66
CA ILE A 100 -2.76 6.17 -22.93
C ILE A 100 -3.89 7.07 -23.44
N SER A 101 -4.57 6.63 -24.49
CA SER A 101 -5.71 7.32 -25.07
C SER A 101 -6.83 6.36 -25.40
N LEU A 102 -8.07 6.83 -25.32
CA LEU A 102 -9.24 6.06 -25.73
C LEU A 102 -9.29 5.93 -27.27
N GLY A 103 -9.57 4.73 -27.73
CA GLY A 103 -9.66 4.40 -29.16
C GLY A 103 -8.34 3.99 -29.79
N GLU A 104 -7.22 4.16 -29.11
CA GLU A 104 -5.93 3.69 -29.54
C GLU A 104 -5.77 2.19 -29.29
N THR A 105 -5.18 1.47 -30.25
CA THR A 105 -4.92 0.02 -30.16
C THR A 105 -3.44 -0.32 -30.04
N GLY A 106 -2.57 0.68 -30.03
CA GLY A 106 -1.15 0.50 -29.83
C GLY A 106 -0.81 0.13 -28.38
N ASN A 107 0.30 -0.55 -28.21
CA ASN A 107 0.75 -0.97 -26.88
C ASN A 107 1.41 0.18 -26.11
N PHE A 108 1.05 0.33 -24.86
CA PHE A 108 1.90 1.06 -23.93
C PHE A 108 2.96 0.12 -23.34
N ASN A 109 4.09 0.70 -22.90
CA ASN A 109 5.22 -0.05 -22.40
C ASN A 109 5.49 0.33 -20.95
N PHE A 110 5.78 -0.68 -20.11
CA PHE A 110 6.22 -0.44 -18.74
C PHE A 110 7.25 -1.47 -18.31
N THR A 111 8.05 -1.11 -17.33
CA THR A 111 9.07 -1.96 -16.73
C THR A 111 8.78 -2.13 -15.25
N SER A 112 8.84 -3.36 -14.75
CA SER A 112 8.76 -3.65 -13.32
C SER A 112 10.13 -4.09 -12.81
N GLU A 113 10.54 -3.60 -11.68
CA GLU A 113 11.74 -4.07 -10.97
C GLU A 113 11.50 -5.40 -10.25
N ASN A 114 10.22 -5.76 -10.07
CA ASN A 114 9.85 -7.01 -9.41
C ASN A 114 10.03 -8.21 -10.37
N MET A 115 10.66 -9.29 -9.89
CA MET A 115 10.85 -10.53 -10.65
C MET A 115 9.77 -11.58 -10.36
N SER A 116 8.86 -11.30 -9.43
CA SER A 116 7.67 -12.11 -9.13
C SER A 116 6.44 -11.59 -9.91
N ASP A 117 5.27 -12.04 -9.54
CA ASP A 117 4.03 -11.57 -10.16
C ASP A 117 3.94 -10.06 -10.20
N VAL A 118 3.58 -9.50 -11.35
CA VAL A 118 3.47 -8.07 -11.55
C VAL A 118 2.00 -7.69 -11.60
N VAL A 119 1.60 -6.73 -10.77
CA VAL A 119 0.28 -6.11 -10.87
C VAL A 119 0.34 -4.95 -11.83
N VAL A 120 -0.45 -5.02 -12.89
CA VAL A 120 -0.71 -3.89 -13.78
C VAL A 120 -1.91 -3.14 -13.25
N THR A 121 -1.71 -1.86 -12.95
CA THR A 121 -2.78 -0.96 -12.53
C THR A 121 -3.13 0.00 -13.67
N PHE A 122 -4.41 0.22 -13.90
CA PHE A 122 -4.95 1.17 -14.85
C PHE A 122 -5.98 2.07 -14.19
N ASP A 123 -5.73 3.37 -14.19
CA ASP A 123 -6.69 4.40 -13.79
C ASP A 123 -7.47 4.85 -15.05
N ALA A 124 -8.71 4.41 -15.16
CA ALA A 124 -9.57 4.71 -16.30
C ALA A 124 -10.15 6.14 -16.24
N LYS A 125 -9.95 6.87 -15.14
CA LYS A 125 -10.34 8.26 -15.01
C LYS A 125 -9.26 9.19 -15.54
N ASN A 126 -8.00 8.90 -15.21
CA ASN A 126 -6.85 9.74 -15.54
C ASN A 126 -6.05 9.22 -16.75
N TYR A 127 -6.39 8.05 -17.29
CA TYR A 127 -5.68 7.36 -18.38
C TYR A 127 -4.20 7.14 -18.05
N THR A 128 -3.93 6.76 -16.81
CA THR A 128 -2.59 6.39 -16.38
C THR A 128 -2.51 4.91 -16.09
N ALA A 129 -1.39 4.31 -16.40
CA ALA A 129 -1.14 2.92 -16.07
C ALA A 129 0.34 2.67 -15.76
N GLY A 130 0.57 1.58 -15.06
CA GLY A 130 1.93 1.15 -14.73
C GLY A 130 1.92 -0.12 -13.89
N PRO A 131 3.11 -0.65 -13.61
CA PRO A 131 3.23 -1.71 -12.64
C PRO A 131 2.98 -1.12 -11.25
N THR A 132 2.17 -1.82 -10.47
CA THR A 132 2.19 -1.66 -9.02
C THR A 132 3.05 -2.81 -8.50
N ASP A 133 4.15 -2.50 -7.86
CA ASP A 133 4.97 -3.54 -7.25
C ASP A 133 4.13 -4.23 -6.18
N VAL A 134 3.82 -5.51 -6.40
CA VAL A 134 3.32 -6.36 -5.33
C VAL A 134 4.49 -6.57 -4.40
N LEU A 135 4.41 -5.97 -3.24
CA LEU A 135 5.39 -6.23 -2.21
C LEU A 135 5.26 -7.71 -1.82
N PRO A 136 6.37 -8.47 -1.77
CA PRO A 136 6.30 -9.87 -1.37
C PRO A 136 5.71 -9.97 0.03
N VAL A 137 4.86 -10.97 0.25
CA VAL A 137 4.38 -11.29 1.59
C VAL A 137 5.57 -11.75 2.42
N THR A 138 5.82 -11.07 3.54
CA THR A 138 6.86 -11.45 4.49
C THR A 138 6.26 -12.39 5.53
N ILE A 139 6.76 -13.60 5.62
CA ILE A 139 6.33 -14.57 6.64
C ILE A 139 7.24 -14.42 7.84
N LEU A 140 6.65 -14.08 8.97
CA LEU A 140 7.28 -13.93 10.28
C LEU A 140 6.74 -15.05 11.18
N ASP A 141 7.32 -16.24 11.04
CA ASP A 141 6.92 -17.42 11.82
C ASP A 141 7.85 -17.65 13.00
N PHE A 142 7.28 -17.86 14.17
CA PHE A 142 8.02 -18.02 15.42
C PHE A 142 7.67 -19.32 16.13
N ALA A 143 8.68 -19.92 16.77
CA ALA A 143 8.53 -21.11 17.57
C ALA A 143 9.22 -20.96 18.92
N ASP A 144 8.75 -21.67 19.95
CA ASP A 144 9.33 -21.62 21.30
C ASP A 144 10.62 -22.47 21.40
N SER A 145 11.53 -22.22 20.46
CA SER A 145 12.92 -22.72 20.49
C SER A 145 13.84 -21.53 20.33
N ASP A 146 15.07 -21.59 20.84
CA ASP A 146 15.97 -20.43 20.79
C ASP A 146 16.17 -19.89 19.38
N ALA A 147 16.34 -20.76 18.40
CA ALA A 147 16.47 -20.38 16.99
C ALA A 147 15.15 -19.89 16.39
N GLY A 148 14.00 -20.31 16.92
CA GLY A 148 12.67 -19.92 16.41
C GLY A 148 12.11 -18.64 17.03
N LYS A 149 12.78 -18.07 18.02
CA LYS A 149 12.31 -16.84 18.70
C LYS A 149 12.65 -15.54 17.97
N THR A 150 13.52 -15.59 16.97
CA THR A 150 14.03 -14.39 16.31
C THR A 150 13.99 -14.56 14.80
N TRP A 151 13.43 -13.55 14.13
CA TRP A 151 13.48 -13.39 12.69
C TRP A 151 14.33 -12.16 12.33
N VAL A 152 15.16 -12.27 11.29
CA VAL A 152 15.99 -11.16 10.79
C VAL A 152 15.88 -11.10 9.27
N GLY A 153 15.56 -9.92 8.74
CA GLY A 153 15.45 -9.76 7.28
C GLY A 153 15.06 -8.36 6.86
N ASP A 154 14.92 -8.19 5.56
CA ASP A 154 14.51 -6.93 4.96
C ASP A 154 12.99 -6.89 4.78
N ILE A 155 12.36 -5.80 5.23
CA ILE A 155 10.93 -5.58 5.07
C ILE A 155 10.74 -4.22 4.35
N LYS A 156 9.91 -4.21 3.32
CA LYS A 156 9.52 -2.97 2.62
C LYS A 156 8.36 -2.30 3.33
N GLN A 157 8.38 -0.96 3.39
CA GLN A 157 7.22 -0.20 3.87
C GLN A 157 5.97 -0.53 3.03
N GLY A 158 4.84 -0.76 3.70
CA GLY A 158 3.59 -1.18 3.06
C GLY A 158 3.53 -2.66 2.69
N ALA A 159 4.58 -3.46 2.97
CA ALA A 159 4.54 -4.89 2.71
C ALA A 159 3.51 -5.59 3.59
N THR A 160 2.83 -6.59 3.01
CA THR A 160 2.02 -7.53 3.78
C THR A 160 2.92 -8.46 4.58
N CYS A 161 2.67 -8.57 5.87
CA CYS A 161 3.35 -9.49 6.77
C CYS A 161 2.35 -10.50 7.34
N ASN A 162 2.75 -11.75 7.45
CA ASN A 162 2.03 -12.78 8.19
C ASN A 162 2.80 -13.07 9.47
N LEU A 163 2.27 -12.65 10.62
CA LEU A 163 2.81 -13.00 11.93
C LEU A 163 2.16 -14.30 12.36
N THR A 164 2.98 -15.33 12.54
CA THR A 164 2.52 -16.68 12.89
C THR A 164 3.29 -17.27 14.07
N ILE A 165 2.65 -18.15 14.80
CA ILE A 165 3.27 -18.96 15.86
C ILE A 165 3.10 -20.42 15.46
N ASN A 166 4.22 -21.11 15.25
CA ASN A 166 4.24 -22.51 14.78
C ASN A 166 3.36 -22.70 13.51
N GLY A 167 3.45 -21.79 12.55
CA GLY A 167 2.69 -21.81 11.29
C GLY A 167 1.21 -21.44 11.40
N ASN A 168 0.73 -21.08 12.59
CA ASN A 168 -0.66 -20.65 12.81
C ASN A 168 -0.76 -19.14 12.99
N ASN A 169 -1.90 -18.58 12.61
CA ASN A 169 -2.17 -17.15 12.83
C ASN A 169 -1.91 -16.76 14.27
N LEU A 170 -1.46 -15.51 14.45
CA LEU A 170 -1.15 -14.96 15.76
C LEU A 170 -2.38 -15.04 16.68
N PRO A 171 -2.30 -15.70 17.85
CA PRO A 171 -3.37 -15.72 18.83
C PRO A 171 -3.70 -14.30 19.35
N ASP A 172 -4.97 -14.04 19.66
CA ASP A 172 -5.44 -12.72 20.08
C ASP A 172 -4.84 -12.21 21.41
N ASP A 173 -4.28 -13.11 22.21
CA ASP A 173 -3.60 -12.76 23.47
C ASP A 173 -2.12 -12.37 23.30
N TRP A 174 -1.62 -12.38 22.07
CA TRP A 174 -0.28 -11.88 21.76
C TRP A 174 -0.29 -10.37 21.51
N TYR A 175 0.67 -9.70 22.12
CA TYR A 175 0.89 -8.27 21.90
C TYR A 175 1.87 -8.04 20.74
N TYR A 176 1.49 -7.15 19.86
CA TYR A 176 2.35 -6.55 18.85
C TYR A 176 2.20 -5.03 18.91
N ASP A 177 3.23 -4.31 18.54
CA ASP A 177 3.20 -2.86 18.52
C ASP A 177 2.53 -2.37 17.23
N SER A 178 1.40 -1.68 17.38
CA SER A 178 0.60 -1.15 16.27
C SER A 178 1.26 0.03 15.53
N ASP A 179 2.36 0.57 16.03
CA ASP A 179 3.16 1.53 15.28
C ASP A 179 4.00 0.85 14.18
N TRP A 180 4.38 -0.41 14.38
CA TRP A 180 5.11 -1.20 13.40
C TRP A 180 4.20 -1.98 12.46
N PHE A 181 3.10 -2.54 12.97
CA PHE A 181 2.21 -3.42 12.23
C PHE A 181 0.76 -2.99 12.37
N GLN A 182 0.09 -2.79 11.26
CA GLN A 182 -1.37 -2.58 11.22
C GLN A 182 -2.05 -3.90 10.88
N LYS A 183 -2.91 -4.40 11.76
CA LYS A 183 -3.72 -5.61 11.50
C LYS A 183 -4.80 -5.30 10.46
N GLU A 184 -4.92 -6.17 9.47
CA GLU A 184 -5.90 -6.08 8.40
C GLU A 184 -7.09 -7.01 8.68
N GLU A 185 -8.20 -6.83 7.95
CA GLU A 185 -9.44 -7.61 8.13
C GLU A 185 -9.25 -9.10 7.82
N ASP A 186 -8.34 -9.44 6.92
CA ASP A 186 -8.01 -10.82 6.54
C ASP A 186 -7.06 -11.53 7.53
N GLY A 187 -6.65 -10.84 8.60
CA GLY A 187 -5.74 -11.34 9.63
C GLY A 187 -4.26 -11.17 9.29
N SER A 188 -3.92 -10.66 8.13
CA SER A 188 -2.55 -10.22 7.78
C SER A 188 -2.21 -8.89 8.46
N TYR A 189 -0.99 -8.42 8.25
CA TYR A 189 -0.50 -7.16 8.80
C TYR A 189 0.18 -6.34 7.72
N THR A 190 -0.08 -5.04 7.69
CA THR A 190 0.69 -4.08 6.88
C THR A 190 1.86 -3.54 7.69
N PHE A 191 3.08 -3.64 7.16
CA PHE A 191 4.29 -3.08 7.79
C PHE A 191 4.36 -1.57 7.59
N LYS A 192 4.43 -0.80 8.67
CA LYS A 192 4.31 0.67 8.63
C LYS A 192 5.65 1.39 8.57
N ALA A 193 6.73 0.78 9.09
CA ALA A 193 8.04 1.42 9.11
C ALA A 193 8.64 1.55 7.70
N ILE A 194 9.61 2.44 7.54
CA ILE A 194 10.35 2.63 6.29
C ILE A 194 11.02 1.32 5.83
N THR A 195 11.27 1.20 4.54
CA THR A 195 12.01 0.05 3.99
C THR A 195 13.38 -0.07 4.65
N GLY A 196 13.70 -1.26 5.16
CA GLY A 196 14.97 -1.48 5.87
C GLY A 196 15.14 -2.92 6.34
N ARG A 197 16.24 -3.15 7.05
CA ARG A 197 16.54 -4.42 7.69
C ARG A 197 16.11 -4.37 9.16
N TYR A 198 15.45 -5.44 9.59
CA TYR A 198 14.81 -5.51 10.91
C TYR A 198 15.09 -6.82 11.60
N THR A 199 15.06 -6.79 12.92
CA THR A 199 14.92 -7.98 13.75
C THR A 199 13.55 -7.93 14.42
N VAL A 200 12.82 -9.04 14.38
CA VAL A 200 11.59 -9.26 15.15
C VAL A 200 11.85 -10.41 16.10
N GLN A 201 11.59 -10.20 17.37
CA GLN A 201 11.79 -11.19 18.43
C GLN A 201 10.49 -11.48 19.15
N ALA A 202 10.15 -12.76 19.29
CA ALA A 202 9.02 -13.23 20.07
C ALA A 202 9.43 -13.54 21.52
N ASP A 203 8.70 -12.98 22.46
CA ASP A 203 8.78 -13.33 23.88
C ASP A 203 7.58 -14.23 24.24
N PHE A 204 7.82 -15.52 24.34
CA PHE A 204 6.79 -16.52 24.65
C PHE A 204 6.31 -16.45 26.09
N THR A 205 7.12 -15.92 26.99
CA THR A 205 6.75 -15.76 28.42
C THR A 205 5.70 -14.65 28.56
N HIS A 206 5.90 -13.53 27.86
CA HIS A 206 5.01 -12.38 27.92
C HIS A 206 4.08 -12.28 26.73
N LYS A 207 4.09 -13.27 25.82
CA LYS A 207 3.29 -13.31 24.60
C LYS A 207 3.34 -11.97 23.84
N SER A 208 4.53 -11.54 23.48
CA SER A 208 4.76 -10.25 22.86
C SER A 208 5.86 -10.29 21.82
N PHE A 209 5.78 -9.37 20.86
CA PHE A 209 6.85 -9.12 19.91
C PHE A 209 7.59 -7.84 20.23
N ARG A 210 8.87 -7.88 19.95
CA ARG A 210 9.75 -6.71 19.90
C ARG A 210 10.31 -6.61 18.49
N ILE A 211 10.49 -5.39 18.04
CA ILE A 211 11.08 -5.12 16.73
C ILE A 211 12.06 -3.97 16.83
N TRP A 212 13.14 -4.04 16.06
CA TRP A 212 14.12 -2.97 15.95
C TRP A 212 14.80 -2.96 14.59
N THR A 213 15.32 -1.78 14.23
CA THR A 213 16.07 -1.54 13.00
C THR A 213 17.50 -2.06 13.11
N MET A 214 18.02 -2.64 12.03
CA MET A 214 19.36 -3.20 11.95
C MET A 214 20.26 -2.42 11.00
N ASN A 215 21.54 -2.36 11.34
CA ASN A 215 22.63 -1.97 10.45
C ASN A 215 23.53 -3.21 10.24
N GLY A 216 23.34 -3.89 9.12
CA GLY A 216 23.98 -5.19 8.89
C GLY A 216 23.51 -6.24 9.91
N SER A 217 24.41 -6.68 10.79
CA SER A 217 24.16 -7.66 11.86
C SER A 217 23.89 -7.01 13.23
N GLU A 218 24.10 -5.69 13.35
CA GLU A 218 24.02 -5.01 14.63
C GLU A 218 22.75 -4.14 14.71
N PRO A 219 22.19 -3.93 15.92
CA PRO A 219 21.13 -2.94 16.12
C PRO A 219 21.58 -1.56 15.67
N MET A 220 20.71 -0.86 14.95
CA MET A 220 21.02 0.46 14.42
C MET A 220 20.95 1.52 15.53
N SER A 221 21.85 2.48 15.51
CA SER A 221 21.83 3.68 16.34
C SER A 221 21.38 4.90 15.55
N LEU A 222 21.07 5.99 16.25
CA LEU A 222 20.78 7.27 15.63
C LEU A 222 22.06 7.89 15.06
N ASN A 223 22.01 8.25 13.79
CA ASN A 223 23.12 8.94 13.12
C ASN A 223 23.10 10.44 13.45
N GLY A 224 24.25 11.09 13.32
CA GLY A 224 24.39 12.53 13.58
C GLY A 224 23.53 13.43 12.68
N ASP A 225 23.08 12.93 11.54
CA ASP A 225 22.16 13.63 10.64
C ASP A 225 20.67 13.41 10.97
N GLY A 226 20.36 12.62 11.99
CA GLY A 226 19.00 12.30 12.45
C GLY A 226 18.36 11.10 11.75
N THR A 227 19.09 10.38 10.90
CA THR A 227 18.65 9.08 10.35
C THR A 227 19.02 7.93 11.29
N GLY A 228 18.59 6.72 10.97
CA GLY A 228 18.93 5.51 11.74
C GLY A 228 17.82 5.07 12.66
N ALA A 229 18.14 4.70 13.91
CA ALA A 229 17.16 4.24 14.91
C ALA A 229 17.22 5.09 16.16
N LEU A 230 16.07 5.51 16.63
CA LEU A 230 15.90 6.23 17.91
C LEU A 230 15.36 5.24 18.96
N TRP A 231 15.91 5.31 20.17
CA TRP A 231 15.58 4.39 21.25
C TRP A 231 15.15 5.14 22.50
N ILE A 232 14.17 4.56 23.21
CA ILE A 232 13.88 4.96 24.59
C ILE A 232 14.71 4.09 25.53
N ILE A 233 15.48 4.77 26.35
CA ILE A 233 16.26 4.17 27.45
C ILE A 233 15.56 4.56 28.74
N GLY A 234 14.94 3.58 29.40
CA GLY A 234 14.25 3.81 30.67
C GLY A 234 15.10 3.52 31.86
N ASN A 235 15.03 4.38 32.87
CA ASN A 235 15.54 4.08 34.23
C ASN A 235 14.43 3.49 35.09
N GLU A 236 13.25 4.08 35.01
CA GLU A 236 12.07 3.63 35.72
C GLU A 236 10.84 3.64 34.84
N GLY A 237 10.04 2.58 34.93
CA GLY A 237 8.72 2.53 34.39
C GLY A 237 8.59 2.43 32.86
N VAL A 238 9.70 2.38 32.12
CA VAL A 238 9.69 2.14 30.67
C VAL A 238 10.67 1.02 30.32
N ASN A 239 10.21 0.04 29.57
CA ASN A 239 10.99 -1.11 29.16
C ASN A 239 10.32 -1.80 27.96
N LYS A 240 11.00 -2.82 27.39
CA LYS A 240 10.34 -3.77 26.48
C LYS A 240 9.04 -4.31 27.10
N PRO A 241 8.09 -4.85 26.31
CA PRO A 241 6.81 -5.34 26.81
C PRO A 241 7.00 -6.53 27.77
N THR A 242 7.12 -6.27 29.04
CA THR A 242 7.29 -7.29 30.09
C THR A 242 6.10 -7.35 31.03
N TRP A 243 5.06 -6.53 30.78
CA TRP A 243 3.89 -6.30 31.63
C TRP A 243 4.21 -5.74 33.02
N GLU A 244 5.48 -5.71 33.34
CA GLU A 244 6.06 -5.08 34.51
C GLU A 244 7.26 -4.28 34.05
N ALA A 245 7.10 -3.01 33.80
CA ALA A 245 8.22 -2.15 33.45
C ALA A 245 9.13 -1.98 34.68
N VAL A 246 10.22 -2.72 34.70
CA VAL A 246 11.17 -2.77 35.81
C VAL A 246 12.27 -1.72 35.65
N ASN A 247 12.85 -1.31 36.77
CA ASN A 247 14.01 -0.44 36.76
C ASN A 247 15.24 -1.22 36.33
N HIS A 248 16.04 -0.67 35.43
CA HIS A 248 17.28 -1.30 34.99
C HIS A 248 18.48 -0.32 34.91
N GLY A 249 18.35 0.87 35.52
CA GLY A 249 19.48 1.72 35.84
C GLY A 249 20.16 2.41 34.63
N TRP A 250 19.41 2.81 33.61
CA TRP A 250 19.96 3.43 32.40
C TRP A 250 20.83 2.50 31.55
N TRP A 251 20.65 1.22 31.67
CA TRP A 251 21.34 0.29 30.80
C TRP A 251 20.85 0.45 29.36
N THR A 252 21.80 0.39 28.45
CA THR A 252 21.52 0.49 27.01
C THR A 252 21.66 -0.89 26.39
N GLY A 253 20.75 -1.22 25.53
CA GLY A 253 20.79 -2.43 24.74
C GLY A 253 19.43 -2.98 24.37
N VAL A 254 19.41 -3.79 23.36
CA VAL A 254 18.17 -4.39 22.85
C VAL A 254 17.41 -5.22 23.88
N ASP A 255 18.06 -5.64 24.96
CA ASP A 255 17.40 -6.46 25.99
C ASP A 255 16.42 -5.65 26.85
N SER A 256 16.53 -4.34 26.88
CA SER A 256 15.70 -3.47 27.72
C SER A 256 15.05 -2.31 26.94
N ASP A 257 15.71 -1.79 25.94
CA ASP A 257 15.32 -0.54 25.30
C ASP A 257 14.15 -0.72 24.34
N VAL A 258 13.40 0.36 24.10
CA VAL A 258 12.29 0.40 23.15
C VAL A 258 12.74 1.15 21.91
N CYS A 259 12.79 0.45 20.76
CA CYS A 259 13.06 1.06 19.48
C CYS A 259 11.79 1.75 18.94
N LEU A 260 11.92 3.02 18.56
CA LEU A 260 10.84 3.77 17.93
C LEU A 260 10.69 3.35 16.47
N THR A 261 9.45 3.33 16.00
CA THR A 261 9.13 3.03 14.61
C THR A 261 9.53 4.18 13.69
N PRO A 262 10.47 4.00 12.77
CA PRO A 262 10.79 5.02 11.77
C PRO A 262 9.70 5.01 10.67
N ILE A 263 8.76 5.94 10.71
CA ILE A 263 7.61 5.98 9.77
C ILE A 263 7.93 6.70 8.45
N LYS A 264 8.93 7.54 8.45
CA LYS A 264 9.58 8.17 7.28
C LYS A 264 10.94 8.72 7.68
N ASP A 265 11.68 9.23 6.71
CA ASP A 265 13.00 9.79 6.98
C ASP A 265 12.98 10.79 8.14
N LYS A 266 13.82 10.54 9.18
CA LYS A 266 13.96 11.35 10.41
C LYS A 266 12.68 11.57 11.22
N VAL A 267 11.65 10.75 11.00
CA VAL A 267 10.40 10.82 11.76
C VAL A 267 10.13 9.47 12.41
N TYR A 268 10.08 9.49 13.72
CA TYR A 268 9.93 8.33 14.57
C TYR A 268 8.64 8.42 15.38
N GLN A 269 8.02 7.28 15.61
CA GLN A 269 6.77 7.17 16.37
C GLN A 269 6.90 6.06 17.41
N VAL A 270 6.28 6.25 18.56
CA VAL A 270 6.11 5.22 19.60
C VAL A 270 4.81 5.42 20.34
N THR A 271 4.08 4.35 20.52
CA THR A 271 2.92 4.28 21.44
C THR A 271 3.27 3.35 22.59
N LEU A 272 3.39 3.93 23.79
CA LEU A 272 3.68 3.18 25.00
C LEU A 272 2.38 2.79 25.70
N THR A 273 2.17 1.49 25.90
CA THR A 273 0.97 0.95 26.51
C THR A 273 1.22 0.71 28.00
N VAL A 274 0.38 1.32 28.85
CA VAL A 274 0.40 1.09 30.30
C VAL A 274 0.13 -0.38 30.62
N GLY A 275 0.92 -0.95 31.49
CA GLY A 275 0.89 -2.38 31.83
C GLY A 275 1.61 -3.27 30.82
N LYS A 276 2.28 -2.68 29.81
CA LYS A 276 3.11 -3.38 28.83
C LYS A 276 4.53 -2.79 28.79
N GLN A 277 4.77 -1.73 28.02
CA GLN A 277 6.04 -1.02 28.01
C GLN A 277 6.13 0.04 29.13
N LEU A 278 4.99 0.51 29.61
CA LEU A 278 4.89 1.64 30.54
C LEU A 278 4.26 1.21 31.86
N ARG A 279 4.90 1.58 32.98
CA ARG A 279 4.31 1.44 34.32
C ARG A 279 3.25 2.51 34.56
N ALA A 280 2.24 2.20 35.37
CA ALA A 280 1.14 3.13 35.66
C ALA A 280 1.51 4.28 36.64
N THR A 281 2.71 4.23 37.24
CA THR A 281 3.17 5.18 38.23
C THR A 281 4.35 6.01 37.70
N ASP A 282 5.41 6.15 38.46
CA ASP A 282 6.56 6.97 38.11
C ASP A 282 7.26 6.47 36.84
N VAL A 283 7.56 7.40 35.95
CA VAL A 283 8.19 7.12 34.66
C VAL A 283 9.38 8.05 34.49
N ASN A 284 10.56 7.47 34.20
CA ASN A 284 11.78 8.21 33.98
C ASN A 284 12.55 7.57 32.80
N PHE A 285 12.67 8.28 31.69
CA PHE A 285 13.34 7.82 30.50
C PHE A 285 14.01 8.96 29.72
N LYS A 286 14.84 8.59 28.75
CA LYS A 286 15.46 9.49 27.77
C LYS A 286 15.48 8.83 26.38
N PHE A 287 15.77 9.64 25.39
CA PHE A 287 16.05 9.20 24.01
C PHE A 287 17.55 9.15 23.76
#